data_691584edeead1fa52eaf9031f595a403
#
_entry.id   691584edeead1fa52eaf9031f595a403
#
_cell.length_a   1.000
_cell.length_b   1.000
_cell.length_c   1.000
_cell.angle_alpha   90.00
_cell.angle_beta   90.00
_cell.angle_gamma   90.00
#
_symmetry.space_group_name_H-M   'P 1'
#
loop_
_entity.id
_entity.type
_entity.pdbx_description
1 polymer ?
#
loop_
_entity_poly.entity_id
_entity_poly.type
_entity_poly.pdbx_seq_one_letter_code
_entity_poly.pdbx_strand_id
1 'polypeptide(L)'
;MRPIFNPTSDQCFELDGQGVYNFVQHKESIDRLVKEGRYNEACERRYEAFQLLAEALPEDEAMPLSWEHNNSRAAIAILYGSAVDHFRIGDLEMSMAQLELLLECDPEDHFEGVNLLALCYIATKEWEAFEELTIDLTDKSAESVVARLWASFKRTGELDRVLLKLLRTRHKYFYEELISEEHPDDESFRCDISSERPSQSAEAREWWLLTEPLWSEFPEFIDKMKDGK
;
A
#
# COMPACT_ATOMS: atom_id res chain seq x y z
N MET A 1 9.57 21.39 19.99
CA MET A 1 10.92 21.26 19.37
C MET A 1 10.63 20.93 17.93
N ARG A 2 11.23 21.56 16.95
CA ARG A 2 11.03 21.19 15.54
C ARG A 2 11.93 20.00 15.20
N PRO A 3 11.49 19.07 14.34
CA PRO A 3 12.36 18.01 13.89
C PRO A 3 13.55 18.58 13.11
N ILE A 4 14.65 17.86 13.11
CA ILE A 4 15.84 18.23 12.37
C ILE A 4 15.93 17.32 11.15
N PHE A 5 15.92 17.91 9.96
CA PHE A 5 16.15 17.27 8.70
C PHE A 5 17.59 17.59 8.26
N ASN A 6 18.42 16.58 8.21
CA ASN A 6 19.82 16.70 7.78
C ASN A 6 19.94 16.30 6.31
N PRO A 7 20.34 17.21 5.40
CA PRO A 7 20.48 16.87 3.99
C PRO A 7 21.63 15.86 3.79
N THR A 8 21.40 14.88 2.92
CA THR A 8 22.41 13.92 2.48
C THR A 8 23.03 14.32 1.14
N SER A 9 24.07 13.58 0.69
CA SER A 9 24.67 13.79 -0.64
C SER A 9 23.74 13.42 -1.80
N ASP A 10 22.70 12.59 -1.53
CA ASP A 10 21.84 11.98 -2.54
C ASP A 10 20.48 12.71 -2.67
N GLN A 11 20.45 13.99 -2.28
CA GLN A 11 19.24 14.84 -2.31
C GLN A 11 18.09 14.35 -1.41
N CYS A 12 18.40 13.47 -0.48
CA CYS A 12 17.46 13.01 0.54
C CYS A 12 17.75 13.67 1.89
N PHE A 13 16.86 13.47 2.86
CA PHE A 13 17.01 13.99 4.20
C PHE A 13 17.00 12.87 5.24
N GLU A 14 17.89 12.96 6.21
CA GLU A 14 17.85 12.16 7.43
C GLU A 14 17.00 12.87 8.47
N LEU A 15 15.97 12.21 8.95
CA LEU A 15 15.10 12.72 10.03
C LEU A 15 15.71 12.37 11.39
N ASP A 16 16.23 13.38 12.10
CA ASP A 16 16.81 13.17 13.44
C ASP A 16 15.75 12.74 14.46
N GLY A 17 16.01 11.64 15.14
CA GLY A 17 15.09 10.95 16.05
C GLY A 17 15.07 11.50 17.48
N GLN A 18 14.91 12.82 17.66
CA GLN A 18 14.89 13.42 19.00
C GLN A 18 13.46 13.61 19.56
N GLY A 19 13.28 13.20 20.82
CA GLY A 19 12.02 13.43 21.54
C GLY A 19 10.83 12.74 20.88
N VAL A 20 9.79 13.50 20.58
CA VAL A 20 8.56 12.98 19.94
C VAL A 20 8.76 12.52 18.50
N TYR A 21 9.85 12.92 17.85
CA TYR A 21 10.20 12.55 16.48
C TYR A 21 11.07 11.28 16.39
N ASN A 22 11.16 10.51 17.48
CA ASN A 22 11.80 9.20 17.46
C ASN A 22 10.85 8.14 16.89
N PHE A 23 10.76 8.07 15.56
CA PHE A 23 9.88 7.14 14.86
C PHE A 23 10.27 5.67 15.03
N VAL A 24 11.54 5.38 15.32
CA VAL A 24 11.96 4.03 15.70
C VAL A 24 11.22 3.57 16.96
N GLN A 25 11.16 4.40 18.01
CA GLN A 25 10.41 4.08 19.23
C GLN A 25 8.90 3.98 19.01
N HIS A 26 8.32 4.85 18.15
CA HIS A 26 6.91 4.75 17.77
C HIS A 26 6.65 3.41 17.10
N LYS A 27 7.45 3.04 16.10
CA LYS A 27 7.33 1.77 15.39
C LYS A 27 7.45 0.56 16.32
N GLU A 28 8.46 0.53 17.21
CA GLU A 28 8.62 -0.53 18.20
C GLU A 28 7.40 -0.66 19.13
N SER A 29 6.78 0.47 19.52
CA SER A 29 5.57 0.49 20.33
C SER A 29 4.37 -0.07 19.56
N ILE A 30 4.21 0.31 18.29
CA ILE A 30 3.16 -0.19 17.38
C ILE A 30 3.32 -1.70 17.17
N ASP A 31 4.53 -2.15 16.82
CA ASP A 31 4.84 -3.57 16.58
C ASP A 31 4.54 -4.44 17.83
N ARG A 32 4.75 -3.89 19.02
CA ARG A 32 4.40 -4.55 20.29
C ARG A 32 2.89 -4.71 20.43
N LEU A 33 2.11 -3.65 20.17
CA LEU A 33 0.65 -3.70 20.23
C LEU A 33 0.09 -4.72 19.22
N VAL A 34 0.63 -4.77 18.01
CA VAL A 34 0.26 -5.78 17.01
C VAL A 34 0.54 -7.20 17.51
N LYS A 35 1.72 -7.45 18.10
CA LYS A 35 2.07 -8.75 18.68
C LYS A 35 1.17 -9.17 19.85
N GLU A 36 0.65 -8.18 20.60
CA GLU A 36 -0.30 -8.40 21.70
C GLU A 36 -1.75 -8.56 21.18
N GLY A 37 -2.01 -8.46 19.88
CA GLY A 37 -3.34 -8.52 19.28
C GLY A 37 -4.20 -7.27 19.54
N ARG A 38 -3.60 -6.16 19.95
CA ARG A 38 -4.25 -4.88 20.27
C ARG A 38 -4.28 -3.99 19.01
N TYR A 39 -4.95 -4.48 17.98
CA TYR A 39 -4.88 -3.86 16.66
C TYR A 39 -5.45 -2.43 16.61
N ASN A 40 -6.58 -2.17 17.29
CA ASN A 40 -7.17 -0.82 17.31
C ASN A 40 -6.20 0.20 17.92
N GLU A 41 -5.56 -0.14 19.04
CA GLU A 41 -4.59 0.74 19.69
C GLU A 41 -3.32 0.90 18.83
N ALA A 42 -2.94 -0.13 18.07
CA ALA A 42 -1.82 -0.03 17.12
C ALA A 42 -2.15 0.96 15.98
N CYS A 43 -3.36 0.91 15.43
CA CYS A 43 -3.82 1.84 14.39
C CYS A 43 -3.89 3.29 14.93
N GLU A 44 -4.48 3.50 16.11
CA GLU A 44 -4.52 4.81 16.76
C GLU A 44 -3.10 5.38 16.97
N ARG A 45 -2.20 4.55 17.51
CA ARG A 45 -0.81 4.95 17.75
C ARG A 45 -0.03 5.25 16.46
N ARG A 46 -0.33 4.51 15.39
CA ARG A 46 0.28 4.72 14.08
C ARG A 46 -0.20 6.03 13.48
N TYR A 47 -1.49 6.32 13.58
CA TYR A 47 -2.06 7.57 13.10
C TYR A 47 -1.52 8.78 13.88
N GLU A 48 -1.40 8.71 15.22
CA GLU A 48 -0.74 9.76 16.01
C GLU A 48 0.70 10.02 15.55
N ALA A 49 1.46 8.96 15.29
CA ALA A 49 2.83 9.10 14.80
C ALA A 49 2.89 9.66 13.37
N PHE A 50 1.96 9.27 12.49
CA PHE A 50 1.80 9.88 11.19
C PHE A 50 1.53 11.39 11.28
N GLN A 51 0.61 11.82 12.15
CA GLN A 51 0.32 13.26 12.34
C GLN A 51 1.57 14.05 12.74
N LEU A 52 2.41 13.49 13.64
CA LEU A 52 3.69 14.12 14.00
C LEU A 52 4.63 14.27 12.80
N LEU A 53 4.66 13.28 11.89
CA LEU A 53 5.44 13.37 10.67
C LEU A 53 4.87 14.43 9.73
N ALA A 54 3.57 14.41 9.47
CA ALA A 54 2.90 15.37 8.59
C ALA A 54 3.05 16.82 9.05
N GLU A 55 2.92 17.09 10.37
CA GLU A 55 3.16 18.41 10.95
C GLU A 55 4.64 18.88 10.86
N ALA A 56 5.55 17.93 10.71
CA ALA A 56 6.98 18.20 10.65
C ALA A 56 7.45 18.53 9.23
N LEU A 57 6.81 17.96 8.23
CA LEU A 57 7.15 18.16 6.82
C LEU A 57 6.76 19.58 6.35
N PRO A 58 7.53 20.20 5.45
CA PRO A 58 7.14 21.47 4.84
C PRO A 58 5.94 21.29 3.91
N GLU A 59 5.03 22.28 3.87
CA GLU A 59 3.82 22.21 3.05
C GLU A 59 4.09 22.37 1.54
N ASP A 60 5.14 23.08 1.17
CA ASP A 60 5.37 23.54 -0.21
C ASP A 60 6.58 22.87 -0.89
N GLU A 61 7.22 21.88 -0.26
CA GLU A 61 8.45 21.29 -0.76
C GLU A 61 8.48 19.77 -0.49
N ALA A 62 8.58 18.97 -1.55
CA ALA A 62 8.79 17.53 -1.39
C ALA A 62 10.08 17.26 -0.62
N MET A 63 10.00 16.39 0.38
CA MET A 63 11.13 16.06 1.25
C MET A 63 11.42 14.56 1.24
N PRO A 64 12.19 14.07 0.25
CA PRO A 64 12.59 12.68 0.19
C PRO A 64 13.41 12.29 1.43
N LEU A 65 12.98 11.24 2.13
CA LEU A 65 13.65 10.76 3.33
C LEU A 65 14.64 9.64 2.98
N SER A 66 15.79 9.65 3.63
CA SER A 66 16.82 8.62 3.42
C SER A 66 16.35 7.27 3.95
N TRP A 67 16.23 6.27 3.07
CA TRP A 67 15.90 4.89 3.43
C TRP A 67 16.97 4.23 4.30
N GLU A 68 18.24 4.58 4.09
CA GLU A 68 19.37 4.04 4.86
C GLU A 68 19.37 4.52 6.31
N HIS A 69 18.73 5.67 6.59
CA HIS A 69 18.65 6.21 7.94
C HIS A 69 17.49 5.56 8.72
N ASN A 70 17.78 4.93 9.85
CA ASN A 70 16.82 4.13 10.61
C ASN A 70 15.55 4.89 11.01
N ASN A 71 15.68 6.14 11.47
CA ASN A 71 14.53 6.93 11.90
C ASN A 71 13.66 7.39 10.72
N SER A 72 14.28 7.76 9.59
CA SER A 72 13.59 8.09 8.35
C SER A 72 12.81 6.88 7.81
N ARG A 73 13.46 5.72 7.73
CA ARG A 73 12.81 4.46 7.32
C ARG A 73 11.66 4.07 8.23
N ALA A 74 11.80 4.28 9.55
CA ALA A 74 10.70 4.01 10.48
C ALA A 74 9.52 4.98 10.27
N ALA A 75 9.78 6.25 9.94
CA ALA A 75 8.75 7.24 9.60
C ALA A 75 8.00 6.84 8.32
N ILE A 76 8.73 6.46 7.25
CA ILE A 76 8.16 5.96 6.00
C ILE A 76 7.28 4.72 6.27
N ALA A 77 7.75 3.75 7.06
CA ALA A 77 6.99 2.55 7.40
C ALA A 77 5.71 2.86 8.20
N ILE A 78 5.73 3.86 9.09
CA ILE A 78 4.56 4.32 9.84
C ILE A 78 3.55 4.99 8.89
N LEU A 79 4.02 5.84 7.99
CA LEU A 79 3.18 6.51 7.00
C LEU A 79 2.48 5.48 6.10
N TYR A 80 3.21 4.54 5.52
CA TYR A 80 2.62 3.45 4.74
C TYR A 80 1.59 2.64 5.54
N GLY A 81 1.97 2.20 6.77
CA GLY A 81 1.07 1.44 7.61
C GLY A 81 -0.21 2.20 7.99
N SER A 82 -0.14 3.53 8.19
CA SER A 82 -1.31 4.37 8.43
C SER A 82 -2.20 4.46 7.18
N ALA A 83 -1.63 4.59 6.00
CA ALA A 83 -2.37 4.57 4.74
C ALA A 83 -3.12 3.23 4.54
N VAL A 84 -2.45 2.11 4.84
CA VAL A 84 -3.06 0.77 4.81
C VAL A 84 -4.22 0.65 5.81
N ASP A 85 -4.09 1.18 7.01
CA ASP A 85 -5.18 1.15 8.01
C ASP A 85 -6.42 1.90 7.50
N HIS A 86 -6.25 3.09 6.92
CA HIS A 86 -7.35 3.87 6.32
C HIS A 86 -7.95 3.16 5.09
N PHE A 87 -7.12 2.57 4.24
CA PHE A 87 -7.59 1.76 3.11
C PHE A 87 -8.51 0.63 3.57
N ARG A 88 -8.11 -0.11 4.61
CA ARG A 88 -8.86 -1.26 5.12
C ARG A 88 -10.21 -0.91 5.74
N ILE A 89 -10.37 0.30 6.28
CA ILE A 89 -11.65 0.76 6.82
C ILE A 89 -12.51 1.50 5.77
N GLY A 90 -12.06 1.58 4.51
CA GLY A 90 -12.76 2.24 3.42
C GLY A 90 -12.61 3.77 3.39
N ASP A 91 -11.75 4.35 4.23
CA ASP A 91 -11.41 5.79 4.19
C ASP A 91 -10.37 6.02 3.09
N LEU A 92 -10.83 5.89 1.84
CA LEU A 92 -9.97 5.95 0.67
C LEU A 92 -9.37 7.34 0.44
N GLU A 93 -10.06 8.41 0.83
CA GLU A 93 -9.55 9.78 0.69
C GLU A 93 -8.34 10.01 1.60
N MET A 94 -8.41 9.57 2.86
CA MET A 94 -7.28 9.67 3.78
C MET A 94 -6.14 8.73 3.37
N SER A 95 -6.46 7.49 2.95
CA SER A 95 -5.44 6.56 2.43
C SER A 95 -4.70 7.15 1.24
N MET A 96 -5.42 7.72 0.28
CA MET A 96 -4.90 8.36 -0.92
C MET A 96 -3.93 9.51 -0.57
N ALA A 97 -4.36 10.45 0.27
CA ALA A 97 -3.52 11.57 0.70
C ALA A 97 -2.23 11.10 1.40
N GLN A 98 -2.31 10.04 2.19
CA GLN A 98 -1.14 9.48 2.86
C GLN A 98 -0.21 8.74 1.90
N LEU A 99 -0.74 8.06 0.89
CA LEU A 99 0.06 7.39 -0.15
C LEU A 99 0.74 8.39 -1.08
N GLU A 100 0.07 9.49 -1.42
CA GLU A 100 0.68 10.60 -2.16
C GLU A 100 1.88 11.17 -1.39
N LEU A 101 1.69 11.47 -0.10
CA LEU A 101 2.77 11.93 0.78
C LEU A 101 3.88 10.87 0.93
N LEU A 102 3.51 9.57 0.93
CA LEU A 102 4.49 8.48 0.98
C LEU A 102 5.43 8.54 -0.23
N LEU A 103 4.89 8.69 -1.45
CA LEU A 103 5.70 8.75 -2.67
C LEU A 103 6.57 10.02 -2.75
N GLU A 104 6.16 11.12 -2.10
CA GLU A 104 7.02 12.30 -1.92
C GLU A 104 8.17 12.04 -0.94
N CYS A 105 7.90 11.31 0.15
CA CYS A 105 8.90 10.96 1.16
C CYS A 105 9.81 9.80 0.75
N ASP A 106 9.31 8.89 -0.08
CA ASP A 106 9.99 7.67 -0.56
C ASP A 106 9.81 7.51 -2.07
N PRO A 107 10.50 8.31 -2.90
CA PRO A 107 10.34 8.25 -4.36
C PRO A 107 10.78 6.93 -5.00
N GLU A 108 11.55 6.10 -4.28
CA GLU A 108 11.92 4.75 -4.73
C GLU A 108 10.82 3.72 -4.45
N ASP A 109 9.79 4.13 -3.72
CA ASP A 109 8.59 3.34 -3.40
C ASP A 109 8.89 1.94 -2.83
N HIS A 110 9.71 1.90 -1.78
CA HIS A 110 10.14 0.63 -1.14
C HIS A 110 8.98 -0.24 -0.61
N PHE A 111 7.79 0.33 -0.46
CA PHE A 111 6.58 -0.37 -0.03
C PHE A 111 5.61 -0.69 -1.17
N GLU A 112 5.94 -0.35 -2.41
CA GLU A 112 5.07 -0.51 -3.57
C GLU A 112 3.69 0.18 -3.37
N GLY A 113 3.71 1.33 -2.68
CA GLY A 113 2.53 2.15 -2.36
C GLY A 113 1.77 2.62 -3.59
N VAL A 114 2.48 2.77 -4.73
CA VAL A 114 1.91 3.11 -6.04
C VAL A 114 0.76 2.18 -6.44
N ASN A 115 0.85 0.89 -6.12
CA ASN A 115 -0.19 -0.08 -6.48
C ASN A 115 -1.47 0.15 -5.65
N LEU A 116 -1.34 0.47 -4.37
CA LEU A 116 -2.48 0.76 -3.50
C LEU A 116 -3.10 2.12 -3.83
N LEU A 117 -2.27 3.13 -4.13
CA LEU A 117 -2.71 4.45 -4.60
C LEU A 117 -3.51 4.35 -5.90
N ALA A 118 -3.08 3.50 -6.85
CA ALA A 118 -3.81 3.23 -8.07
C ALA A 118 -5.24 2.72 -7.79
N LEU A 119 -5.39 1.82 -6.82
CA LEU A 119 -6.72 1.32 -6.42
C LEU A 119 -7.58 2.42 -5.81
N CYS A 120 -7.00 3.30 -4.97
CA CYS A 120 -7.72 4.45 -4.42
C CYS A 120 -8.22 5.38 -5.52
N TYR A 121 -7.38 5.79 -6.46
CA TYR A 121 -7.77 6.66 -7.59
C TYR A 121 -8.88 6.05 -8.45
N ILE A 122 -8.82 4.75 -8.73
CA ILE A 122 -9.87 4.07 -9.51
C ILE A 122 -11.19 4.05 -8.74
N ALA A 123 -11.16 3.77 -7.43
CA ALA A 123 -12.35 3.72 -6.59
C ALA A 123 -13.04 5.09 -6.50
N THR A 124 -12.27 6.16 -6.29
CA THR A 124 -12.75 7.55 -6.16
C THR A 124 -12.99 8.23 -7.50
N LYS A 125 -12.57 7.59 -8.61
CA LYS A 125 -12.66 8.10 -10.00
C LYS A 125 -11.78 9.31 -10.27
N GLU A 126 -10.64 9.39 -9.60
CA GLU A 126 -9.60 10.39 -9.85
C GLU A 126 -8.77 10.00 -11.08
N TRP A 127 -9.44 10.10 -12.25
CA TRP A 127 -8.91 9.53 -13.49
C TRP A 127 -7.67 10.23 -14.01
N GLU A 128 -7.56 11.54 -13.84
CA GLU A 128 -6.40 12.32 -14.27
C GLU A 128 -5.16 11.89 -13.47
N ALA A 129 -5.27 11.82 -12.15
CA ALA A 129 -4.20 11.36 -11.28
C ALA A 129 -3.83 9.89 -11.57
N PHE A 130 -4.83 9.03 -11.81
CA PHE A 130 -4.57 7.64 -12.21
C PHE A 130 -3.80 7.55 -13.53
N GLU A 131 -4.13 8.37 -14.55
CA GLU A 131 -3.40 8.37 -15.84
C GLU A 131 -1.93 8.78 -15.66
N GLU A 132 -1.66 9.77 -14.83
CA GLU A 132 -0.28 10.17 -14.50
C GLU A 132 0.47 9.03 -13.80
N LEU A 133 -0.18 8.37 -12.85
CA LEU A 133 0.39 7.25 -12.12
C LEU A 133 0.64 6.02 -13.01
N THR A 134 -0.08 5.83 -14.13
CA THR A 134 0.07 4.67 -15.01
C THR A 134 1.47 4.54 -15.62
N ILE A 135 2.26 5.62 -15.63
CA ILE A 135 3.66 5.61 -16.10
C ILE A 135 4.51 4.69 -15.22
N ASP A 136 4.22 4.62 -13.92
CA ASP A 136 4.95 3.83 -12.94
C ASP A 136 4.40 2.39 -12.80
N LEU A 137 3.17 2.14 -13.29
CA LEU A 137 2.56 0.82 -13.31
C LEU A 137 3.18 -0.07 -14.40
N THR A 138 3.66 -1.23 -14.00
CA THR A 138 4.38 -2.16 -14.89
C THR A 138 3.65 -3.49 -15.06
N ASP A 139 3.79 -4.10 -16.25
CA ASP A 139 3.29 -5.46 -16.51
C ASP A 139 4.05 -6.56 -15.73
N LYS A 140 5.11 -6.19 -15.00
CA LYS A 140 5.86 -7.13 -14.15
C LYS A 140 5.18 -7.38 -12.81
N SER A 141 4.46 -6.38 -12.28
CA SER A 141 3.68 -6.48 -11.05
C SER A 141 2.28 -7.00 -11.37
N ALA A 142 1.80 -7.96 -10.59
CA ALA A 142 0.45 -8.48 -10.69
C ALA A 142 -0.57 -7.42 -10.27
N GLU A 143 -0.27 -6.69 -9.22
CA GLU A 143 -1.06 -5.60 -8.64
C GLU A 143 -1.32 -4.51 -9.67
N SER A 144 -0.27 -4.06 -10.36
CA SER A 144 -0.36 -3.09 -11.46
C SER A 144 -1.27 -3.59 -12.60
N VAL A 145 -1.17 -4.88 -12.96
CA VAL A 145 -2.04 -5.46 -14.00
C VAL A 145 -3.49 -5.52 -13.54
N VAL A 146 -3.75 -5.87 -12.28
CA VAL A 146 -5.11 -5.89 -11.71
C VAL A 146 -5.69 -4.48 -11.65
N ALA A 147 -4.94 -3.49 -11.20
CA ALA A 147 -5.38 -2.09 -11.15
C ALA A 147 -5.79 -1.60 -12.54
N ARG A 148 -4.95 -1.80 -13.56
CA ARG A 148 -5.24 -1.40 -14.94
C ARG A 148 -6.44 -2.16 -15.53
N LEU A 149 -6.60 -3.44 -15.20
CA LEU A 149 -7.75 -4.24 -15.63
C LEU A 149 -9.04 -3.71 -14.99
N TRP A 150 -9.00 -3.39 -13.70
CA TRP A 150 -10.12 -2.81 -12.98
C TRP A 150 -10.48 -1.41 -13.50
N ALA A 151 -9.50 -0.55 -13.76
CA ALA A 151 -9.71 0.76 -14.39
C ALA A 151 -10.40 0.65 -15.74
N SER A 152 -9.96 -0.28 -16.60
CA SER A 152 -10.62 -0.57 -17.87
C SER A 152 -12.08 -0.99 -17.66
N PHE A 153 -12.33 -1.90 -16.74
CA PHE A 153 -13.68 -2.36 -16.39
C PHE A 153 -14.57 -1.22 -15.85
N LYS A 154 -14.07 -0.40 -14.94
CA LYS A 154 -14.82 0.75 -14.37
C LYS A 154 -15.22 1.78 -15.43
N ARG A 155 -14.41 1.94 -16.48
CA ARG A 155 -14.67 2.88 -17.58
C ARG A 155 -15.57 2.33 -18.65
N THR A 156 -15.48 1.05 -18.96
CA THR A 156 -16.12 0.47 -20.17
C THR A 156 -17.20 -0.57 -19.84
N GLY A 157 -17.23 -1.09 -18.62
CA GLY A 157 -18.05 -2.23 -18.23
C GLY A 157 -17.53 -3.58 -18.74
N GLU A 158 -16.39 -3.59 -19.44
CA GLU A 158 -15.80 -4.81 -20.02
C GLU A 158 -14.35 -5.01 -19.58
N LEU A 159 -13.95 -6.27 -19.42
CA LEU A 159 -12.58 -6.62 -19.10
C LEU A 159 -11.69 -6.49 -20.35
N ASP A 160 -10.57 -5.79 -20.22
CA ASP A 160 -9.56 -5.75 -21.28
C ASP A 160 -8.98 -7.16 -21.50
N ARG A 161 -9.10 -7.66 -22.73
CA ARG A 161 -8.71 -9.03 -23.09
C ARG A 161 -7.20 -9.28 -23.01
N VAL A 162 -6.41 -8.23 -23.26
CA VAL A 162 -4.93 -8.35 -23.24
C VAL A 162 -4.46 -8.43 -21.79
N LEU A 163 -4.94 -7.52 -20.93
CA LEU A 163 -4.62 -7.51 -19.50
C LEU A 163 -5.13 -8.77 -18.80
N LEU A 164 -6.36 -9.22 -19.11
CA LEU A 164 -6.91 -10.46 -18.57
C LEU A 164 -6.06 -11.68 -18.98
N LYS A 165 -5.64 -11.76 -20.24
CA LYS A 165 -4.74 -12.83 -20.69
C LYS A 165 -3.40 -12.76 -19.97
N LEU A 166 -2.84 -11.56 -19.81
CA LEU A 166 -1.58 -11.36 -19.10
C LEU A 166 -1.68 -11.85 -17.66
N LEU A 167 -2.74 -11.44 -16.94
CA LEU A 167 -3.01 -11.84 -15.56
C LEU A 167 -3.10 -13.38 -15.46
N ARG A 168 -3.87 -14.05 -16.34
CA ARG A 168 -4.05 -15.51 -16.35
C ARG A 168 -2.77 -16.29 -16.66
N THR A 169 -1.88 -15.75 -17.47
CA THR A 169 -0.71 -16.50 -17.96
C THR A 169 0.55 -16.19 -17.16
N ARG A 170 0.77 -14.94 -16.80
CA ARG A 170 1.98 -14.51 -16.13
C ARG A 170 1.79 -14.40 -14.61
N HIS A 171 0.62 -13.94 -14.17
CA HIS A 171 0.28 -13.73 -12.77
C HIS A 171 -0.84 -14.66 -12.32
N LYS A 172 -0.66 -15.95 -12.65
CA LYS A 172 -1.68 -16.98 -12.48
C LYS A 172 -2.24 -17.06 -11.06
N TYR A 173 -1.38 -16.95 -10.03
CA TYR A 173 -1.81 -17.05 -8.63
C TYR A 173 -2.69 -15.88 -8.21
N PHE A 174 -2.40 -14.67 -8.67
CA PHE A 174 -3.27 -13.51 -8.45
C PHE A 174 -4.63 -13.68 -9.13
N TYR A 175 -4.64 -14.19 -10.37
CA TYR A 175 -5.90 -14.49 -11.04
C TYR A 175 -6.70 -15.55 -10.29
N GLU A 176 -6.08 -16.65 -9.88
CA GLU A 176 -6.72 -17.74 -9.15
C GLU A 176 -7.26 -17.26 -7.80
N GLU A 177 -6.51 -16.41 -7.10
CA GLU A 177 -6.94 -15.82 -5.82
C GLU A 177 -8.15 -14.90 -6.02
N LEU A 178 -8.12 -13.98 -7.00
CA LEU A 178 -9.24 -13.07 -7.31
C LEU A 178 -10.57 -13.79 -7.60
N ILE A 179 -10.52 -14.99 -8.19
CA ILE A 179 -11.72 -15.75 -8.55
C ILE A 179 -12.04 -16.89 -7.57
N SER A 180 -11.26 -17.05 -6.51
CA SER A 180 -11.50 -18.03 -5.45
C SER A 180 -12.79 -17.67 -4.65
N GLU A 181 -13.39 -18.68 -4.03
CA GLU A 181 -14.49 -18.50 -3.08
C GLU A 181 -13.99 -18.54 -1.62
N GLU A 182 -12.78 -19.06 -1.42
CA GLU A 182 -12.19 -19.23 -0.10
C GLU A 182 -10.77 -18.63 -0.06
N HIS A 183 -10.50 -17.84 0.97
CA HIS A 183 -9.23 -17.16 1.20
C HIS A 183 -8.75 -17.43 2.63
N PRO A 184 -8.37 -18.69 2.98
CA PRO A 184 -8.06 -19.05 4.34
C PRO A 184 -6.81 -18.33 4.85
N ASP A 185 -6.96 -17.66 6.00
CA ASP A 185 -5.85 -17.13 6.82
C ASP A 185 -5.48 -18.17 7.88
N ASP A 186 -4.95 -19.30 7.42
CA ASP A 186 -4.56 -20.44 8.26
C ASP A 186 -3.07 -20.42 8.66
N GLU A 187 -2.67 -21.35 9.51
CA GLU A 187 -1.29 -21.44 9.98
C GLU A 187 -0.30 -21.73 8.83
N SER A 188 -0.73 -22.50 7.80
CA SER A 188 0.11 -22.82 6.66
C SER A 188 0.43 -21.57 5.84
N PHE A 189 -0.59 -20.74 5.56
CA PHE A 189 -0.41 -19.46 4.89
C PHE A 189 0.49 -18.53 5.71
N ARG A 190 0.23 -18.38 7.02
CA ARG A 190 1.02 -17.49 7.90
C ARG A 190 2.48 -17.92 8.00
N CYS A 191 2.75 -19.21 7.99
CA CYS A 191 4.12 -19.73 7.96
C CYS A 191 4.81 -19.45 6.62
N ASP A 192 4.09 -19.60 5.50
CA ASP A 192 4.64 -19.37 4.17
C ASP A 192 4.96 -17.88 3.97
N ILE A 193 3.98 -16.99 4.20
CA ILE A 193 4.17 -15.54 3.99
C ILE A 193 5.25 -14.94 4.91
N SER A 194 5.46 -15.53 6.10
CA SER A 194 6.51 -15.11 7.04
C SER A 194 7.89 -15.69 6.72
N SER A 195 8.02 -16.51 5.69
CA SER A 195 9.29 -17.12 5.29
C SER A 195 10.20 -16.12 4.58
N GLU A 196 11.50 -16.43 4.49
CA GLU A 196 12.47 -15.59 3.75
C GLU A 196 12.14 -15.50 2.23
N ARG A 197 11.37 -16.46 1.71
CA ARG A 197 10.96 -16.51 0.30
C ARG A 197 9.54 -17.06 0.24
N PRO A 198 8.54 -16.20 0.39
CA PRO A 198 7.16 -16.59 0.27
C PRO A 198 6.85 -17.19 -1.10
N SER A 199 5.89 -18.07 -1.17
CA SER A 199 5.38 -18.55 -2.44
C SER A 199 4.53 -17.46 -3.11
N GLN A 200 4.49 -17.46 -4.45
CA GLN A 200 3.63 -16.53 -5.19
C GLN A 200 2.14 -16.69 -4.86
N SER A 201 1.71 -17.85 -4.40
CA SER A 201 0.34 -18.05 -3.92
C SER A 201 0.11 -17.42 -2.55
N ALA A 202 1.11 -17.39 -1.67
CA ALA A 202 1.03 -16.69 -0.40
C ALA A 202 1.04 -15.16 -0.60
N GLU A 203 1.89 -14.66 -1.50
CA GLU A 203 1.91 -13.23 -1.88
C GLU A 203 0.56 -12.78 -2.47
N ALA A 204 -0.03 -13.58 -3.38
CA ALA A 204 -1.34 -13.31 -3.95
C ALA A 204 -2.45 -13.30 -2.88
N ARG A 205 -2.39 -14.22 -1.91
CA ARG A 205 -3.32 -14.29 -0.78
C ARG A 205 -3.18 -13.11 0.17
N GLU A 206 -1.95 -12.72 0.50
CA GLU A 206 -1.69 -11.54 1.33
C GLU A 206 -2.28 -10.29 0.70
N TRP A 207 -2.04 -10.10 -0.61
CA TRP A 207 -2.60 -8.99 -1.34
C TRP A 207 -4.14 -9.02 -1.39
N TRP A 208 -4.75 -10.20 -1.58
CA TRP A 208 -6.21 -10.34 -1.51
C TRP A 208 -6.74 -9.93 -0.13
N LEU A 209 -6.17 -10.45 0.95
CA LEU A 209 -6.58 -10.13 2.32
C LEU A 209 -6.40 -8.64 2.66
N LEU A 210 -5.43 -7.98 2.04
CA LEU A 210 -5.25 -6.53 2.14
C LEU A 210 -6.39 -5.79 1.43
N THR A 211 -6.76 -6.23 0.23
CA THR A 211 -7.67 -5.52 -0.68
C THR A 211 -9.13 -6.02 -0.63
N GLU A 212 -9.43 -7.08 0.13
CA GLU A 212 -10.77 -7.64 0.28
C GLU A 212 -11.85 -6.61 0.65
N PRO A 213 -11.62 -5.64 1.57
CA PRO A 213 -12.62 -4.61 1.86
C PRO A 213 -13.03 -3.80 0.62
N LEU A 214 -12.07 -3.47 -0.24
CA LEU A 214 -12.32 -2.78 -1.50
C LEU A 214 -13.18 -3.63 -2.45
N TRP A 215 -12.84 -4.91 -2.63
CA TRP A 215 -13.60 -5.80 -3.51
C TRP A 215 -14.99 -6.11 -2.98
N SER A 216 -15.18 -6.06 -1.67
CA SER A 216 -16.50 -6.17 -1.03
C SER A 216 -17.39 -4.96 -1.34
N GLU A 217 -16.80 -3.79 -1.54
CA GLU A 217 -17.50 -2.57 -1.95
C GLU A 217 -17.77 -2.55 -3.48
N PHE A 218 -16.91 -3.17 -4.27
CA PHE A 218 -16.98 -3.23 -5.74
C PHE A 218 -17.07 -4.68 -6.26
N PRO A 219 -18.08 -5.48 -5.87
CA PRO A 219 -18.13 -6.91 -6.17
C PRO A 219 -18.30 -7.20 -7.67
N GLU A 220 -18.85 -6.25 -8.43
CA GLU A 220 -19.13 -6.42 -9.86
C GLU A 220 -17.89 -6.73 -10.71
N PHE A 221 -16.72 -6.27 -10.29
CA PHE A 221 -15.45 -6.59 -10.96
C PHE A 221 -15.07 -8.05 -10.75
N ILE A 222 -15.15 -8.52 -9.51
CA ILE A 222 -14.83 -9.91 -9.15
C ILE A 222 -15.82 -10.87 -9.81
N ASP A 223 -17.12 -10.54 -9.83
CA ASP A 223 -18.15 -11.32 -10.50
C ASP A 223 -17.87 -11.43 -12.00
N LYS A 224 -17.53 -10.31 -12.65
CA LYS A 224 -17.14 -10.30 -14.07
C LYS A 224 -15.89 -11.14 -14.35
N MET A 225 -14.92 -11.15 -13.43
CA MET A 225 -13.73 -12.01 -13.52
C MET A 225 -14.08 -13.48 -13.43
N LYS A 226 -15.04 -13.87 -12.58
CA LYS A 226 -15.55 -15.26 -12.44
C LYS A 226 -16.32 -15.71 -13.66
N ASP A 227 -17.16 -14.86 -14.25
CA ASP A 227 -17.95 -15.16 -15.47
C ASP A 227 -17.08 -15.39 -16.70
N GLY A 228 -15.91 -14.81 -16.73
CA GLY A 228 -14.94 -14.93 -17.82
C GLY A 228 -14.11 -16.25 -17.82
N LYS A 229 -14.45 -17.23 -16.95
CA LYS A 229 -13.77 -18.54 -16.86
C LYS A 229 -13.86 -19.37 -18.13
#